data_4f712a4583a9aeb86aff22073be02608
#
_entry.id   4f712a4583a9aeb86aff22073be02608
#
_cell.length_a   1.000
_cell.length_b   1.000
_cell.length_c   1.000
_cell.angle_alpha   90.00
_cell.angle_beta   90.00
_cell.angle_gamma   90.00
#
_symmetry.space_group_name_H-M   'P 1'
#
loop_
_entity.id
_entity.type
_entity.pdbx_description
1 polymer ?
#
loop_
_entity_poly.entity_id
_entity_poly.type
_entity_poly.pdbx_seq_one_letter_code
_entity_poly.pdbx_strand_id
1 'polypeptide(L)'
;MFDSCYAQNVKMVGLHIRSILDNGPEYHLLDKAREQGNVLYPGAKTEGVVNFFDPKAVDWWWENGVMKFASIGAKFVKTDVGGTMDLKGLHNIFPLAYAEAPYRKFQEYNNMRGLTHTREGYAGIQRYPYIWAGDWGSEWQWFEPVIRAGLNIGMSGVGNWTHCMGGFEQYSPYDTELYTRWVQFGMFSPI
;
A
#
# COMPACT_ATOMS: atom_id res chain seq x y z
N MET A 1 -19.53 -6.58 -5.80
CA MET A 1 -18.78 -5.31 -5.85
C MET A 1 -17.85 -5.26 -7.07
N PHE A 2 -16.89 -6.17 -7.24
CA PHE A 2 -15.97 -6.16 -8.39
C PHE A 2 -16.69 -6.17 -9.74
N ASP A 3 -17.64 -7.07 -9.93
CA ASP A 3 -18.42 -7.18 -11.19
C ASP A 3 -19.15 -5.88 -11.54
N SER A 4 -19.71 -5.20 -10.54
CA SER A 4 -20.39 -3.92 -10.75
C SER A 4 -19.44 -2.81 -11.21
N CYS A 5 -18.21 -2.79 -10.69
CA CYS A 5 -17.16 -1.85 -11.10
C CYS A 5 -16.72 -2.15 -12.55
N TYR A 6 -16.49 -3.42 -12.87
CA TYR A 6 -16.06 -3.82 -14.20
C TYR A 6 -17.15 -3.60 -15.25
N ALA A 7 -18.42 -3.80 -14.90
CA ALA A 7 -19.55 -3.47 -15.76
C ALA A 7 -19.64 -1.96 -16.10
N GLN A 8 -19.06 -1.10 -15.25
CA GLN A 8 -18.94 0.35 -15.47
C GLN A 8 -17.63 0.77 -16.14
N ASN A 9 -16.91 -0.15 -16.77
CA ASN A 9 -15.62 0.08 -17.43
C ASN A 9 -14.46 0.48 -16.49
N VAL A 10 -14.56 0.26 -15.19
CA VAL A 10 -13.40 0.35 -14.30
C VAL A 10 -12.42 -0.76 -14.69
N LYS A 11 -11.19 -0.41 -14.98
CA LYS A 11 -10.21 -1.37 -15.53
C LYS A 11 -9.55 -2.24 -14.47
N MET A 12 -9.33 -1.67 -13.28
CA MET A 12 -8.70 -2.35 -12.17
C MET A 12 -9.34 -1.93 -10.86
N VAL A 13 -9.68 -2.89 -10.02
CA VAL A 13 -10.15 -2.67 -8.65
C VAL A 13 -9.18 -3.36 -7.71
N GLY A 14 -8.75 -2.67 -6.67
CA GLY A 14 -7.82 -3.19 -5.67
C GLY A 14 -8.39 -3.18 -4.27
N LEU A 15 -7.63 -3.76 -3.35
CA LEU A 15 -7.95 -3.78 -1.93
C LEU A 15 -6.80 -3.20 -1.11
N HIS A 16 -7.13 -2.65 0.03
CA HIS A 16 -6.16 -2.21 1.03
C HIS A 16 -5.69 -3.40 1.87
N ILE A 17 -4.39 -3.55 2.04
CA ILE A 17 -3.78 -4.58 2.88
C ILE A 17 -2.70 -3.99 3.77
N ARG A 18 -2.38 -4.71 4.83
CA ARG A 18 -1.25 -4.43 5.73
C ARG A 18 -0.22 -5.55 5.63
N SER A 19 1.01 -5.26 5.98
CA SER A 19 2.10 -6.24 6.03
C SER A 19 2.03 -7.20 7.23
N ILE A 20 1.07 -6.97 8.10
CA ILE A 20 0.90 -7.64 9.38
C ILE A 20 -0.17 -8.72 9.24
N LEU A 21 0.11 -9.87 9.85
CA LEU A 21 -0.86 -10.93 10.10
C LEU A 21 -1.31 -10.90 11.55
N ASP A 22 -2.55 -11.23 11.78
CA ASP A 22 -3.17 -11.44 13.08
C ASP A 22 -3.94 -12.76 13.12
N ASN A 23 -4.47 -13.09 14.27
CA ASN A 23 -5.45 -14.17 14.45
C ASN A 23 -6.80 -13.55 14.74
N GLY A 24 -7.84 -14.02 14.07
CA GLY A 24 -9.23 -13.70 14.39
C GLY A 24 -9.90 -14.84 15.20
N PRO A 25 -11.15 -14.64 15.60
CA PRO A 25 -11.89 -15.64 16.39
C PRO A 25 -12.04 -16.99 15.67
N GLU A 26 -12.11 -16.95 14.34
CA GLU A 26 -12.37 -18.15 13.51
C GLU A 26 -11.20 -18.50 12.57
N TYR A 27 -10.10 -17.74 12.62
CA TYR A 27 -8.93 -17.99 11.77
C TYR A 27 -7.63 -17.76 12.54
N HIS A 28 -6.62 -18.58 12.24
CA HIS A 28 -5.31 -18.60 12.89
C HIS A 28 -4.21 -18.44 11.86
N LEU A 29 -4.28 -17.36 11.06
CA LEU A 29 -3.34 -17.14 9.96
C LEU A 29 -1.93 -16.82 10.49
N LEU A 30 -1.85 -16.03 11.56
CA LEU A 30 -0.59 -15.72 12.20
C LEU A 30 0.11 -16.94 12.80
N ASP A 31 -0.63 -17.80 13.49
CA ASP A 31 -0.05 -19.02 14.10
C ASP A 31 0.50 -19.93 13.01
N LYS A 32 -0.26 -20.16 11.94
CA LYS A 32 0.21 -20.94 10.79
C LYS A 32 1.45 -20.34 10.12
N ALA A 33 1.51 -19.02 10.00
CA ALA A 33 2.67 -18.33 9.46
C ALA A 33 3.91 -18.50 10.33
N ARG A 34 3.75 -18.45 11.65
CA ARG A 34 4.83 -18.65 12.63
C ARG A 34 5.35 -20.09 12.60
N GLU A 35 4.45 -21.06 12.62
CA GLU A 35 4.80 -22.49 12.56
C GLU A 35 5.62 -22.84 11.33
N GLN A 36 5.37 -22.16 10.22
CA GLN A 36 6.06 -22.37 8.94
C GLN A 36 7.25 -21.43 8.71
N GLY A 37 7.57 -20.57 9.67
CA GLY A 37 8.69 -19.63 9.56
C GLY A 37 8.47 -18.47 8.57
N ASN A 38 7.22 -18.15 8.23
CA ASN A 38 6.86 -17.13 7.24
C ASN A 38 6.79 -15.70 7.80
N VAL A 39 7.07 -15.50 9.08
CA VAL A 39 7.13 -14.18 9.72
C VAL A 39 8.57 -13.70 9.88
N LEU A 40 8.81 -12.43 9.60
CA LEU A 40 10.12 -11.82 9.66
C LEU A 40 10.62 -11.68 11.11
N TYR A 41 9.74 -11.22 11.98
CA TYR A 41 9.95 -11.16 13.43
C TYR A 41 8.73 -11.74 14.12
N PRO A 42 8.93 -12.54 15.19
CA PRO A 42 7.84 -12.85 16.08
C PRO A 42 7.43 -11.53 16.75
N GLY A 43 6.45 -10.86 16.18
CA GLY A 43 5.89 -9.61 16.68
C GLY A 43 5.31 -9.77 18.08
N ALA A 44 4.57 -8.77 18.55
CA ALA A 44 3.71 -8.92 19.71
C ALA A 44 2.86 -10.21 19.57
N LYS A 45 2.43 -10.78 20.68
CA LYS A 45 1.70 -12.08 20.67
C LYS A 45 0.52 -12.13 19.69
N THR A 46 -0.02 -10.99 19.33
CA THR A 46 -1.21 -10.82 18.48
C THR A 46 -0.92 -10.45 17.03
N GLU A 47 0.33 -10.11 16.68
CA GLU A 47 0.68 -9.62 15.34
C GLU A 47 2.01 -10.19 14.88
N GLY A 48 2.18 -10.38 13.58
CA GLY A 48 3.44 -10.78 12.97
C GLY A 48 3.61 -10.22 11.56
N VAL A 49 4.81 -9.80 11.22
CA VAL A 49 5.15 -9.25 9.90
C VAL A 49 5.52 -10.37 8.97
N VAL A 50 4.92 -10.40 7.79
CA VAL A 50 5.29 -11.37 6.74
C VAL A 50 6.74 -11.14 6.30
N ASN A 51 7.50 -12.20 6.14
CA ASN A 51 8.86 -12.14 5.62
C ASN A 51 8.88 -11.99 4.09
N PHE A 52 8.65 -10.76 3.60
CA PHE A 52 8.66 -10.48 2.16
C PHE A 52 10.04 -10.58 1.50
N PHE A 53 11.10 -10.87 2.26
CA PHE A 53 12.42 -11.17 1.70
C PHE A 53 12.59 -12.65 1.32
N ASP A 54 11.71 -13.52 1.82
CA ASP A 54 11.73 -14.96 1.50
C ASP A 54 10.65 -15.27 0.46
N PRO A 55 11.02 -15.74 -0.75
CA PRO A 55 10.06 -16.13 -1.77
C PRO A 55 9.03 -17.18 -1.29
N LYS A 56 9.43 -18.09 -0.39
CA LYS A 56 8.50 -19.10 0.17
C LYS A 56 7.43 -18.45 1.05
N ALA A 57 7.82 -17.47 1.85
CA ALA A 57 6.86 -16.71 2.67
C ALA A 57 5.93 -15.86 1.80
N VAL A 58 6.43 -15.30 0.70
CA VAL A 58 5.63 -14.58 -0.30
C VAL A 58 4.61 -15.51 -0.98
N ASP A 59 5.03 -16.70 -1.40
CA ASP A 59 4.14 -17.70 -2.01
C ASP A 59 3.06 -18.13 -1.03
N TRP A 60 3.45 -18.44 0.20
CA TRP A 60 2.53 -18.80 1.26
C TRP A 60 1.51 -17.70 1.57
N TRP A 61 1.99 -16.44 1.70
CA TRP A 61 1.15 -15.26 1.93
C TRP A 61 0.16 -15.04 0.78
N TRP A 62 0.59 -15.21 -0.45
CA TRP A 62 -0.27 -15.14 -1.62
C TRP A 62 -1.37 -16.20 -1.57
N GLU A 63 -1.01 -17.46 -1.41
CA GLU A 63 -1.93 -18.60 -1.45
C GLU A 63 -2.95 -18.61 -0.30
N ASN A 64 -2.50 -18.26 0.91
CA ASN A 64 -3.34 -18.32 2.10
C ASN A 64 -4.12 -17.01 2.37
N GLY A 65 -3.70 -15.90 1.79
CA GLY A 65 -4.29 -14.57 1.99
C GLY A 65 -4.86 -13.97 0.72
N VAL A 66 -4.00 -13.42 -0.12
CA VAL A 66 -4.38 -12.47 -1.17
C VAL A 66 -5.05 -13.13 -2.38
N MET A 67 -4.69 -14.36 -2.71
CA MET A 67 -5.26 -15.07 -3.85
C MET A 67 -6.79 -15.23 -3.73
N LYS A 68 -7.33 -15.32 -2.52
CA LYS A 68 -8.79 -15.34 -2.28
C LYS A 68 -9.47 -14.09 -2.84
N PHE A 69 -8.84 -12.93 -2.71
CA PHE A 69 -9.36 -11.69 -3.24
C PHE A 69 -9.11 -11.54 -4.74
N ALA A 70 -7.97 -12.00 -5.23
CA ALA A 70 -7.69 -12.07 -6.65
C ALA A 70 -8.71 -12.93 -7.40
N SER A 71 -9.08 -14.09 -6.84
CA SER A 71 -10.06 -15.02 -7.43
C SER A 71 -11.47 -14.45 -7.56
N ILE A 72 -11.84 -13.46 -6.77
CA ILE A 72 -13.14 -12.78 -6.85
C ILE A 72 -13.06 -11.42 -7.58
N GLY A 73 -11.92 -11.08 -8.19
CA GLY A 73 -11.78 -9.95 -9.09
C GLY A 73 -10.85 -8.82 -8.65
N ALA A 74 -10.18 -8.88 -7.51
CA ALA A 74 -9.15 -7.90 -7.18
C ALA A 74 -7.97 -8.03 -8.16
N LYS A 75 -7.46 -6.89 -8.67
CA LYS A 75 -6.36 -6.88 -9.64
C LYS A 75 -5.08 -6.25 -9.10
N PHE A 76 -5.13 -5.61 -7.95
CA PHE A 76 -3.98 -5.04 -7.26
C PHE A 76 -4.29 -4.85 -5.78
N VAL A 77 -3.29 -4.41 -5.03
CA VAL A 77 -3.47 -4.01 -3.63
C VAL A 77 -2.82 -2.66 -3.34
N LYS A 78 -3.41 -1.94 -2.40
CA LYS A 78 -2.81 -0.82 -1.70
C LYS A 78 -2.09 -1.37 -0.47
N THR A 79 -0.76 -1.26 -0.44
CA THR A 79 0.07 -1.72 0.67
C THR A 79 0.25 -0.61 1.68
N ASP A 80 -0.08 -0.87 2.93
CA ASP A 80 0.02 0.08 4.04
C ASP A 80 0.77 -0.54 5.23
N VAL A 81 1.27 0.31 6.13
CA VAL A 81 1.97 -0.11 7.34
C VAL A 81 3.19 -1.00 7.04
N GLY A 82 4.02 -0.56 6.08
CA GLY A 82 5.28 -1.24 5.74
C GLY A 82 6.50 -0.66 6.45
N GLY A 83 6.48 0.63 6.81
CA GLY A 83 7.62 1.36 7.37
C GLY A 83 7.46 1.79 8.84
N THR A 84 6.30 1.58 9.44
CA THR A 84 6.00 2.06 10.80
C THR A 84 6.47 1.13 11.92
N MET A 85 7.11 0.01 11.57
CA MET A 85 7.55 -1.01 12.54
C MET A 85 9.04 -0.92 12.82
N ASP A 86 9.45 -1.32 14.01
CA ASP A 86 10.87 -1.53 14.32
C ASP A 86 11.39 -2.78 13.59
N LEU A 87 11.95 -2.55 12.43
CA LEU A 87 12.45 -3.60 11.53
C LEU A 87 13.97 -3.82 11.69
N LYS A 88 14.58 -3.39 12.78
CA LYS A 88 15.99 -3.69 13.15
C LYS A 88 16.97 -3.51 11.97
N GLY A 89 16.95 -2.33 11.35
CA GLY A 89 17.83 -2.00 10.22
C GLY A 89 17.28 -2.35 8.84
N LEU A 90 16.13 -3.00 8.73
CA LEU A 90 15.46 -3.30 7.46
C LEU A 90 14.45 -2.21 7.05
N HIS A 91 14.29 -1.16 7.84
CA HIS A 91 13.28 -0.11 7.67
C HIS A 91 13.19 0.42 6.22
N ASN A 92 14.32 0.76 5.63
CA ASN A 92 14.35 1.36 4.30
C ASN A 92 14.19 0.36 3.15
N ILE A 93 14.50 -0.92 3.35
CA ILE A 93 14.43 -1.92 2.30
C ILE A 93 13.15 -2.77 2.37
N PHE A 94 12.51 -2.85 3.52
CA PHE A 94 11.28 -3.62 3.68
C PHE A 94 10.13 -3.12 2.78
N PRO A 95 9.85 -1.80 2.66
CA PRO A 95 8.80 -1.30 1.77
C PRO A 95 8.99 -1.74 0.31
N LEU A 96 10.25 -1.85 -0.14
CA LEU A 96 10.55 -2.30 -1.49
C LEU A 96 10.15 -3.77 -1.69
N ALA A 97 10.54 -4.66 -0.78
CA ALA A 97 10.17 -6.07 -0.83
C ALA A 97 8.64 -6.26 -0.69
N TYR A 98 8.02 -5.48 0.19
CA TYR A 98 6.57 -5.51 0.38
C TYR A 98 5.79 -5.00 -0.84
N ALA A 99 6.27 -3.97 -1.55
CA ALA A 99 5.65 -3.49 -2.78
C ALA A 99 5.86 -4.47 -3.95
N GLU A 100 7.03 -5.11 -4.04
CA GLU A 100 7.38 -6.07 -5.08
C GLU A 100 6.50 -7.31 -5.04
N ALA A 101 6.26 -7.86 -3.87
CA ALA A 101 5.52 -9.12 -3.71
C ALA A 101 4.13 -9.10 -4.38
N PRO A 102 3.21 -8.19 -4.03
CA PRO A 102 1.91 -8.13 -4.72
C PRO A 102 2.04 -7.71 -6.18
N TYR A 103 2.98 -6.82 -6.53
CA TYR A 103 3.19 -6.42 -7.91
C TYR A 103 3.43 -7.65 -8.81
N ARG A 104 4.39 -8.51 -8.45
CA ARG A 104 4.72 -9.70 -9.21
C ARG A 104 3.61 -10.74 -9.20
N LYS A 105 3.01 -11.01 -8.04
CA LYS A 105 1.95 -12.00 -7.90
C LYS A 105 0.69 -11.63 -8.70
N PHE A 106 0.26 -10.38 -8.68
CA PHE A 106 -0.86 -9.93 -9.51
C PHE A 106 -0.49 -9.86 -10.99
N GLN A 107 0.75 -9.54 -11.34
CA GLN A 107 1.23 -9.58 -12.72
C GLN A 107 1.12 -10.98 -13.31
N GLU A 108 1.60 -11.98 -12.59
CA GLU A 108 1.52 -13.39 -12.99
C GLU A 108 0.06 -13.85 -13.05
N TYR A 109 -0.70 -13.63 -11.99
CA TYR A 109 -2.09 -14.09 -11.89
C TYR A 109 -3.01 -13.50 -12.94
N ASN A 110 -2.89 -12.20 -13.21
CA ASN A 110 -3.73 -11.50 -14.18
C ASN A 110 -3.18 -11.53 -15.61
N ASN A 111 -1.97 -12.02 -15.84
CA ASN A 111 -1.24 -11.94 -17.10
C ASN A 111 -1.23 -10.51 -17.68
N MET A 112 -0.95 -9.52 -16.84
CA MET A 112 -0.90 -8.11 -17.21
C MET A 112 0.11 -7.39 -16.32
N ARG A 113 0.52 -6.16 -16.70
CA ARG A 113 1.44 -5.37 -15.88
C ARG A 113 0.92 -5.27 -14.44
N GLY A 114 1.78 -5.57 -13.47
CA GLY A 114 1.47 -5.43 -12.06
C GLY A 114 1.20 -3.98 -11.66
N LEU A 115 0.48 -3.82 -10.58
CA LEU A 115 0.24 -2.54 -9.92
C LEU A 115 0.30 -2.77 -8.41
N THR A 116 1.03 -1.92 -7.71
CA THR A 116 0.99 -1.81 -6.25
C THR A 116 0.88 -0.34 -5.89
N HIS A 117 -0.11 0.01 -5.10
CA HIS A 117 -0.26 1.34 -4.54
C HIS A 117 0.36 1.36 -3.15
N THR A 118 1.59 1.85 -3.03
CA THR A 118 2.35 1.76 -1.78
C THR A 118 2.45 3.09 -1.04
N ARG A 119 2.55 3.02 0.28
CA ARG A 119 2.71 4.18 1.16
C ARG A 119 4.18 4.55 1.34
N GLU A 120 4.98 3.57 1.67
CA GLU A 120 6.38 3.77 1.99
C GLU A 120 7.27 3.41 0.80
N GLY A 121 8.43 4.04 0.75
CA GLY A 121 9.41 3.74 -0.26
C GLY A 121 10.77 4.32 0.05
N TYR A 122 11.79 3.77 -0.57
CA TYR A 122 13.16 4.23 -0.58
C TYR A 122 13.77 3.95 -1.96
N ALA A 123 15.09 4.01 -2.10
CA ALA A 123 15.76 3.76 -3.36
C ALA A 123 15.28 2.46 -4.03
N GLY A 124 14.85 2.54 -5.28
CA GLY A 124 14.32 1.41 -6.05
C GLY A 124 12.79 1.32 -6.13
N ILE A 125 12.05 2.09 -5.31
CA ILE A 125 10.58 2.01 -5.28
C ILE A 125 9.93 2.50 -6.58
N GLN A 126 10.61 3.32 -7.37
CA GLN A 126 10.15 3.77 -8.69
C GLN A 126 9.86 2.61 -9.67
N ARG A 127 10.31 1.39 -9.38
CA ARG A 127 10.00 0.18 -10.14
C ARG A 127 8.56 -0.31 -9.92
N TYR A 128 7.95 0.07 -8.80
CA TYR A 128 6.60 -0.31 -8.41
C TYR A 128 5.76 0.96 -8.36
N PRO A 129 5.10 1.30 -9.49
CA PRO A 129 4.43 2.58 -9.65
C PRO A 129 3.23 2.71 -8.70
N TYR A 130 2.92 3.92 -8.35
CA TYR A 130 1.86 4.42 -7.49
C TYR A 130 2.24 4.46 -6.00
N ILE A 131 2.72 5.63 -5.62
CA ILE A 131 2.95 5.98 -4.21
C ILE A 131 1.94 7.05 -3.81
N TRP A 132 1.42 6.97 -2.58
CA TRP A 132 0.67 8.09 -2.03
C TRP A 132 1.42 8.73 -0.86
N ALA A 133 1.11 10.01 -0.63
CA ALA A 133 1.82 10.84 0.35
C ALA A 133 1.56 10.46 1.81
N GLY A 134 0.71 9.47 2.10
CA GLY A 134 0.33 9.09 3.47
C GLY A 134 -0.85 9.90 4.02
N ASP A 135 -1.03 9.83 5.33
CA ASP A 135 -2.20 10.34 6.04
C ASP A 135 -1.94 11.76 6.56
N TRP A 136 -1.91 12.73 5.66
CA TRP A 136 -1.75 14.13 6.02
C TRP A 136 -3.03 14.70 6.63
N GLY A 137 -2.89 15.64 7.56
CA GLY A 137 -4.02 16.34 8.15
C GLY A 137 -4.76 17.25 7.17
N SER A 138 -6.07 17.42 7.38
CA SER A 138 -6.94 18.32 6.62
C SER A 138 -6.79 19.77 7.11
N GLU A 139 -5.59 20.33 7.03
CA GLU A 139 -5.23 21.67 7.51
C GLU A 139 -4.22 22.32 6.58
N TRP A 140 -4.22 23.66 6.52
CA TRP A 140 -3.33 24.44 5.67
C TRP A 140 -1.84 24.16 5.89
N GLN A 141 -1.45 23.89 7.12
CA GLN A 141 -0.06 23.59 7.47
C GLN A 141 0.50 22.34 6.76
N TRP A 142 -0.36 21.43 6.30
CA TRP A 142 0.02 20.20 5.60
C TRP A 142 -0.02 20.34 4.08
N PHE A 143 -0.77 21.31 3.55
CA PHE A 143 -0.95 21.44 2.11
C PHE A 143 0.34 21.80 1.38
N GLU A 144 1.09 22.81 1.86
CA GLU A 144 2.37 23.16 1.27
C GLU A 144 3.42 22.05 1.35
N PRO A 145 3.63 21.37 2.49
CA PRO A 145 4.52 20.21 2.56
C PRO A 145 4.18 19.10 1.58
N VAL A 146 2.90 18.80 1.35
CA VAL A 146 2.49 17.79 0.37
C VAL A 146 2.89 18.17 -1.05
N ILE A 147 2.73 19.43 -1.45
CA ILE A 147 3.17 19.95 -2.76
C ILE A 147 4.68 19.77 -2.92
N ARG A 148 5.45 20.23 -1.93
CA ARG A 148 6.92 20.12 -1.94
C ARG A 148 7.39 18.67 -1.98
N ALA A 149 6.74 17.79 -1.19
CA ALA A 149 7.04 16.37 -1.18
C ALA A 149 6.81 15.74 -2.56
N GLY A 150 5.70 16.07 -3.21
CA GLY A 150 5.39 15.59 -4.55
C GLY A 150 6.43 16.01 -5.60
N LEU A 151 6.86 17.26 -5.58
CA LEU A 151 7.92 17.76 -6.47
C LEU A 151 9.25 17.03 -6.23
N ASN A 152 9.64 16.86 -4.95
CA ASN A 152 10.89 16.19 -4.59
C ASN A 152 10.89 14.71 -4.96
N ILE A 153 9.78 14.00 -4.71
CA ILE A 153 9.69 12.57 -5.05
C ILE A 153 9.69 12.37 -6.57
N GLY A 154 9.05 13.27 -7.32
CA GLY A 154 9.10 13.29 -8.78
C GLY A 154 10.52 13.47 -9.29
N MET A 155 11.31 14.37 -8.73
CA MET A 155 12.73 14.56 -9.05
C MET A 155 13.59 13.35 -8.69
N SER A 156 13.14 12.51 -7.77
CA SER A 156 13.78 11.24 -7.39
C SER A 156 13.38 10.06 -8.29
N GLY A 157 12.64 10.31 -9.37
CA GLY A 157 12.25 9.30 -10.35
C GLY A 157 10.94 8.58 -10.04
N VAL A 158 10.20 9.00 -9.01
CA VAL A 158 8.85 8.48 -8.72
C VAL A 158 7.82 9.35 -9.43
N GLY A 159 7.53 9.00 -10.68
CA GLY A 159 6.65 9.78 -11.54
C GLY A 159 5.15 9.58 -11.30
N ASN A 160 4.77 8.51 -10.61
CA ASN A 160 3.37 8.19 -10.33
C ASN A 160 3.12 8.27 -8.82
N TRP A 161 2.71 9.41 -8.35
CA TRP A 161 2.36 9.59 -6.95
C TRP A 161 1.04 10.35 -6.81
N THR A 162 0.41 10.17 -5.67
CA THR A 162 -0.87 10.78 -5.34
C THR A 162 -0.92 11.24 -3.88
N HIS A 163 -1.99 11.89 -3.51
CA HIS A 163 -2.25 12.35 -2.15
C HIS A 163 -3.75 12.32 -1.87
N CYS A 164 -4.12 12.36 -0.59
CA CYS A 164 -5.52 12.50 -0.21
C CYS A 164 -5.93 13.96 -0.40
N MET A 165 -6.71 14.25 -1.45
CA MET A 165 -7.21 15.62 -1.73
C MET A 165 -8.09 16.10 -0.59
N GLY A 166 -7.71 17.22 0.02
CA GLY A 166 -8.38 17.79 1.19
C GLY A 166 -7.82 17.29 2.52
N GLY A 167 -6.81 16.41 2.50
CA GLY A 167 -6.26 15.75 3.67
C GLY A 167 -7.00 14.44 4.00
N PHE A 168 -6.36 13.58 4.80
CA PHE A 168 -6.93 12.31 5.26
C PHE A 168 -7.50 12.42 6.67
N GLU A 169 -6.71 12.99 7.60
CA GLU A 169 -7.09 13.14 9.01
C GLU A 169 -7.75 14.50 9.23
N GLN A 170 -8.97 14.50 9.69
CA GLN A 170 -9.73 15.73 9.97
C GLN A 170 -9.58 16.13 11.44
N TYR A 171 -8.70 17.08 11.73
CA TYR A 171 -8.46 17.60 13.08
C TYR A 171 -9.24 18.89 13.38
N SER A 172 -9.75 19.56 12.35
CA SER A 172 -10.49 20.82 12.45
C SER A 172 -11.79 20.78 11.64
N PRO A 173 -12.70 21.73 11.81
CA PRO A 173 -13.88 21.85 10.96
C PRO A 173 -13.50 21.89 9.47
N TYR A 174 -14.39 21.38 8.63
CA TYR A 174 -14.20 21.35 7.20
C TYR A 174 -13.95 22.76 6.62
N ASP A 175 -12.83 22.92 5.91
CA ASP A 175 -12.43 24.15 5.24
C ASP A 175 -12.63 24.00 3.73
N THR A 176 -13.63 24.71 3.22
CA THR A 176 -14.00 24.66 1.79
C THR A 176 -12.94 25.25 0.88
N GLU A 177 -12.21 26.28 1.34
CA GLU A 177 -11.14 26.88 0.55
C GLU A 177 -9.94 25.93 0.46
N LEU A 178 -9.50 25.37 1.57
CA LEU A 178 -8.44 24.36 1.60
C LEU A 178 -8.76 23.20 0.65
N TYR A 179 -9.98 22.64 0.75
CA TYR A 179 -10.40 21.57 -0.12
C TYR A 179 -10.35 21.99 -1.60
N THR A 180 -10.87 23.16 -1.93
CA THR A 180 -10.86 23.70 -3.29
C THR A 180 -9.43 23.83 -3.82
N ARG A 181 -8.50 24.41 -3.04
CA ARG A 181 -7.09 24.53 -3.45
C ARG A 181 -6.42 23.19 -3.61
N TRP A 182 -6.73 22.25 -2.72
CA TRP A 182 -6.18 20.88 -2.81
C TRP A 182 -6.69 20.14 -4.04
N VAL A 183 -7.96 20.29 -4.41
CA VAL A 183 -8.52 19.75 -5.66
C VAL A 183 -7.85 20.38 -6.88
N GLN A 184 -7.66 21.71 -6.89
CA GLN A 184 -6.93 22.38 -7.97
C GLN A 184 -5.53 21.82 -8.16
N PHE A 185 -4.79 21.62 -7.08
CA PHE A 185 -3.48 20.97 -7.13
C PHE A 185 -3.57 19.51 -7.60
N GLY A 186 -4.54 18.75 -7.08
CA GLY A 186 -4.75 17.35 -7.43
C GLY A 186 -5.04 17.12 -8.91
N MET A 187 -5.72 18.06 -9.57
CA MET A 187 -5.98 17.98 -11.03
C MET A 187 -4.70 18.02 -11.87
N PHE A 188 -3.60 18.53 -11.35
CA PHE A 188 -2.30 18.58 -12.02
C PHE A 188 -1.28 17.59 -11.43
N SER A 189 -1.70 16.77 -10.47
CA SER A 189 -0.88 15.69 -9.92
C SER A 189 -0.88 14.49 -10.87
N PRO A 190 0.14 13.61 -10.83
CA PRO A 190 0.26 12.49 -11.76
C PRO A 190 -0.87 11.43 -11.63
N ILE A 191 -1.51 11.37 -10.45
CA ILE A 191 -2.62 10.44 -10.15
C ILE A 191 -3.70 11.20 -9.37
#